data_c88effc738fbea5981a78d170620ee0f
#
_entry.id   c88effc738fbea5981a78d170620ee0f
#
_cell.length_a   1.000
_cell.length_b   1.000
_cell.length_c   1.000
_cell.angle_alpha   90.00
_cell.angle_beta   90.00
_cell.angle_gamma   90.00
#
_symmetry.space_group_name_H-M   'P 1'
#
loop_
_entity.id
_entity.type
_entity.pdbx_description
1 polymer ?
#
loop_
_entity_poly.entity_id
_entity_poly.type
_entity_poly.pdbx_seq_one_letter_code
_entity_poly.pdbx_strand_id
1 'polypeptide(L)'
;MALKGIGLNGKAEIYMRKLKMWLLGLAAAAMLSVSACAQEIPEGSLNGNGSVSAEENQAESADGDSQAVSSSENGGNRVSSASGTSFNLADVPAYSGQPYVAVNGNVPYFTDADLTDVSFESYSDLDSLGRCGVAYASVSQDTMPTEKRGSIGEVKPTGWHTAKYDNVDGKYLYNRCHLIGYQLTAENANVKNLITGTRYLNVQGMLPFENLTADYVKETGNHVMYRVTPVFEGNNLVASGVLMEAESVEDQGEGVLFCVYVYNVQPGIAIDYATGESWADGSGSAGSTAGQGTVGNGSSQNQCPYSICKRRPHAGR
;
A
#
# COMPACT_ATOMS: atom_id res chain seq x y z
N MET A 1 38.95 42.22 8.00
CA MET A 1 38.03 41.09 8.16
C MET A 1 36.70 41.45 7.51
N ALA A 2 36.42 40.92 6.32
CA ALA A 2 35.23 41.24 5.55
C ALA A 2 34.34 40.00 5.55
N LEU A 3 33.13 40.08 6.14
CA LEU A 3 32.10 39.06 6.10
C LEU A 3 31.35 39.17 4.76
N LYS A 4 31.48 38.17 3.92
CA LYS A 4 30.70 38.02 2.69
C LYS A 4 29.25 37.64 3.05
N GLY A 5 28.32 38.54 2.69
CA GLY A 5 26.88 38.28 2.70
C GLY A 5 26.53 37.31 1.58
N ILE A 6 25.93 36.14 1.93
CA ILE A 6 25.43 35.13 1.00
C ILE A 6 23.99 35.53 0.64
N GLY A 7 23.75 35.68 -0.65
CA GLY A 7 22.59 36.29 -1.27
C GLY A 7 21.25 35.54 -1.05
N LEU A 8 20.30 36.32 -0.56
CA LEU A 8 18.86 36.03 -0.52
C LEU A 8 18.12 36.29 -1.86
N ASN A 9 18.85 36.70 -2.91
CA ASN A 9 18.24 37.19 -4.16
C ASN A 9 17.93 36.10 -5.19
N GLY A 10 18.54 34.92 -5.10
CA GLY A 10 18.33 33.84 -6.11
C GLY A 10 16.96 33.18 -6.03
N LYS A 11 16.42 32.97 -4.82
CA LYS A 11 15.11 32.32 -4.64
C LYS A 11 13.93 33.22 -5.01
N ALA A 12 14.05 34.54 -4.76
CA ALA A 12 13.03 35.51 -5.12
C ALA A 12 12.89 35.68 -6.65
N GLU A 13 13.99 35.61 -7.41
CA GLU A 13 13.93 35.69 -8.88
C GLU A 13 13.27 34.48 -9.52
N ILE A 14 13.51 33.29 -8.98
CA ILE A 14 12.87 32.04 -9.47
C ILE A 14 11.36 32.10 -9.21
N TYR A 15 10.93 32.60 -8.05
CA TYR A 15 9.52 32.73 -7.70
C TYR A 15 8.80 33.76 -8.60
N MET A 16 9.45 34.88 -8.92
CA MET A 16 8.91 35.92 -9.80
C MET A 16 8.83 35.46 -11.27
N ARG A 17 9.74 34.59 -11.73
CA ARG A 17 9.67 33.98 -13.08
C ARG A 17 8.52 32.99 -13.20
N LYS A 18 8.30 32.14 -12.18
CA LYS A 18 7.17 31.19 -12.16
C LYS A 18 5.82 31.92 -12.11
N LEU A 19 5.71 32.99 -11.32
CA LEU A 19 4.49 33.81 -11.25
C LEU A 19 4.17 34.50 -12.58
N LYS A 20 5.20 34.99 -13.31
CA LYS A 20 4.99 35.61 -14.63
C LYS A 20 4.57 34.61 -15.70
N MET A 21 5.06 33.35 -15.66
CA MET A 21 4.61 32.32 -16.58
C MET A 21 3.18 31.88 -16.30
N TRP A 22 2.77 31.86 -15.04
CA TRP A 22 1.38 31.51 -14.65
C TRP A 22 0.36 32.56 -15.10
N LEU A 23 0.70 33.84 -14.98
CA LEU A 23 -0.13 34.96 -15.45
C LEU A 23 -0.23 35.06 -16.98
N LEU A 24 0.78 34.60 -17.73
CA LEU A 24 0.75 34.54 -19.18
C LEU A 24 -0.10 33.35 -19.71
N GLY A 25 -0.16 32.24 -18.95
CA GLY A 25 -1.02 31.09 -19.26
C GLY A 25 -2.53 31.41 -19.11
N LEU A 26 -2.90 32.21 -18.13
CA LEU A 26 -4.31 32.62 -17.90
C LEU A 26 -4.84 33.58 -18.98
N ALA A 27 -3.98 34.37 -19.63
CA ALA A 27 -4.39 35.26 -20.71
C ALA A 27 -4.62 34.54 -22.05
N ALA A 28 -4.05 33.37 -22.27
CA ALA A 28 -4.23 32.57 -23.49
C ALA A 28 -5.50 31.69 -23.48
N ALA A 29 -6.02 31.36 -22.30
CA ALA A 29 -7.22 30.52 -22.15
C ALA A 29 -8.56 31.26 -22.34
N ALA A 30 -8.56 32.59 -22.39
CA ALA A 30 -9.76 33.40 -22.49
C ALA A 30 -10.23 33.71 -23.93
N MET A 31 -9.56 33.20 -24.99
CA MET A 31 -9.86 33.54 -26.38
C MET A 31 -10.39 32.39 -27.28
N LEU A 32 -10.75 31.24 -26.72
CA LEU A 32 -11.26 30.11 -27.49
C LEU A 32 -12.61 29.58 -26.99
N SER A 33 -13.58 30.43 -26.95
CA SER A 33 -14.97 29.99 -26.78
C SER A 33 -15.89 30.85 -27.65
N VAL A 34 -16.05 30.51 -28.94
CA VAL A 34 -17.25 30.69 -29.75
C VAL A 34 -17.06 29.90 -31.07
N SER A 35 -17.67 28.75 -31.24
CA SER A 35 -18.46 28.43 -32.42
C SER A 35 -19.13 27.06 -32.25
N ALA A 36 -20.41 27.10 -32.07
CA ALA A 36 -21.31 25.95 -32.23
C ALA A 36 -21.64 25.78 -33.68
N CYS A 37 -21.74 24.55 -34.17
CA CYS A 37 -22.78 24.15 -35.14
C CYS A 37 -22.95 22.64 -35.15
N ALA A 38 -24.19 22.26 -35.06
CA ALA A 38 -24.74 20.91 -35.09
C ALA A 38 -24.60 20.25 -36.49
N GLN A 39 -24.47 18.91 -36.50
CA GLN A 39 -25.04 18.09 -37.56
C GLN A 39 -25.34 16.66 -37.14
N GLU A 40 -26.40 16.13 -37.69
CA GLU A 40 -27.22 15.00 -37.34
C GLU A 40 -26.63 13.62 -37.70
N ILE A 41 -27.22 12.60 -37.04
CA ILE A 41 -27.05 11.15 -37.22
C ILE A 41 -27.67 10.71 -38.57
N PRO A 42 -27.26 9.58 -39.17
CA PRO A 42 -28.26 8.52 -39.33
C PRO A 42 -27.80 7.11 -38.90
N GLU A 43 -28.79 6.38 -38.41
CA GLU A 43 -28.81 4.95 -38.13
C GLU A 43 -28.56 4.09 -39.38
N GLY A 44 -28.02 2.91 -39.18
CA GLY A 44 -27.92 1.86 -40.21
C GLY A 44 -27.58 0.51 -39.58
N SER A 45 -28.62 -0.28 -39.45
CA SER A 45 -28.70 -1.69 -39.07
C SER A 45 -27.95 -2.61 -40.02
N LEU A 46 -27.43 -3.75 -39.56
CA LEU A 46 -27.72 -5.14 -39.94
C LEU A 46 -26.54 -6.12 -39.72
N ASN A 47 -26.82 -7.13 -38.94
CA ASN A 47 -26.51 -8.56 -39.03
C ASN A 47 -25.34 -9.09 -39.88
N GLY A 48 -24.61 -10.04 -39.26
CA GLY A 48 -23.76 -10.99 -39.96
C GLY A 48 -23.12 -12.02 -39.06
N ASN A 49 -23.75 -13.14 -38.94
CA ASN A 49 -23.34 -14.42 -38.37
C ASN A 49 -22.11 -14.99 -39.11
N GLY A 50 -21.17 -15.69 -38.40
CA GLY A 50 -20.10 -16.46 -39.04
C GLY A 50 -19.21 -17.19 -38.03
N SER A 51 -19.53 -18.44 -37.86
CA SER A 51 -18.83 -19.46 -37.05
C SER A 51 -17.63 -20.10 -37.78
N VAL A 52 -16.87 -20.89 -37.00
CA VAL A 52 -15.87 -21.97 -37.31
C VAL A 52 -14.46 -21.46 -37.63
N SER A 53 -13.38 -22.01 -37.17
CA SER A 53 -13.01 -23.39 -36.73
C SER A 53 -11.67 -23.39 -36.01
N ALA A 54 -11.45 -24.43 -35.21
CA ALA A 54 -10.21 -24.81 -34.54
C ALA A 54 -9.14 -25.28 -35.53
N GLU A 55 -7.87 -25.07 -35.20
CA GLU A 55 -6.77 -25.93 -35.61
C GLU A 55 -5.75 -26.10 -34.48
N GLU A 56 -5.63 -27.36 -34.07
CA GLU A 56 -4.52 -27.92 -33.31
C GLU A 56 -3.23 -27.91 -34.17
N ASN A 57 -2.08 -27.66 -33.51
CA ASN A 57 -0.85 -28.31 -33.92
C ASN A 57 0.10 -28.55 -32.75
N GLN A 58 0.59 -29.80 -32.74
CA GLN A 58 1.42 -30.48 -31.76
C GLN A 58 2.90 -30.12 -31.87
N ALA A 59 3.54 -30.18 -30.69
CA ALA A 59 4.84 -30.75 -30.32
C ALA A 59 6.05 -30.62 -31.23
N GLU A 60 7.14 -30.14 -30.61
CA GLU A 60 8.43 -30.86 -30.71
C GLU A 60 9.30 -30.56 -29.48
N SER A 61 9.82 -31.65 -28.90
CA SER A 61 10.75 -31.69 -27.78
C SER A 61 12.19 -31.56 -28.28
N ALA A 62 13.03 -30.86 -27.51
CA ALA A 62 14.49 -31.04 -27.58
C ALA A 62 15.09 -30.97 -26.19
N ASP A 63 15.70 -32.07 -25.80
CA ASP A 63 16.59 -32.33 -24.67
C ASP A 63 17.76 -31.33 -24.62
N GLY A 64 18.15 -30.93 -23.41
CA GLY A 64 19.36 -30.16 -23.13
C GLY A 64 19.72 -30.21 -21.66
N ASP A 65 20.45 -31.26 -21.30
CA ASP A 65 21.17 -31.50 -20.05
C ASP A 65 22.00 -30.28 -19.59
N SER A 66 21.90 -29.87 -18.31
CA SER A 66 23.02 -29.32 -17.55
C SER A 66 22.71 -29.07 -16.07
N GLN A 67 23.26 -29.95 -15.27
CA GLN A 67 23.88 -29.73 -13.95
C GLN A 67 23.18 -28.89 -12.88
N ALA A 68 22.74 -29.63 -11.86
CA ALA A 68 22.43 -29.17 -10.52
C ALA A 68 23.65 -28.53 -9.85
N VAL A 69 23.51 -27.30 -9.41
CA VAL A 69 24.31 -26.72 -8.33
C VAL A 69 23.36 -26.45 -7.16
N SER A 70 23.49 -27.32 -6.16
CA SER A 70 22.86 -27.19 -4.87
C SER A 70 23.46 -25.96 -4.14
N SER A 71 22.65 -24.91 -3.96
CA SER A 71 22.87 -23.92 -2.90
C SER A 71 21.59 -23.83 -2.09
N SER A 72 21.70 -24.33 -0.87
CA SER A 72 20.77 -24.17 0.21
C SER A 72 20.66 -22.70 0.57
N GLU A 73 19.64 -22.01 0.06
CA GLU A 73 19.33 -20.64 0.50
C GLU A 73 18.13 -20.69 1.45
N ASN A 74 18.45 -20.28 2.67
CA ASN A 74 17.51 -19.98 3.74
C ASN A 74 16.60 -18.84 3.25
N GLY A 75 15.35 -19.16 2.89
CA GLY A 75 14.39 -18.24 2.27
C GLY A 75 13.84 -17.21 3.24
N GLY A 76 14.63 -16.22 3.60
CA GLY A 76 14.14 -14.98 4.16
C GLY A 76 13.72 -14.03 3.03
N ASN A 77 12.50 -13.51 3.11
CA ASN A 77 11.95 -12.57 2.12
C ASN A 77 12.79 -11.29 2.09
N ARG A 78 13.70 -11.17 1.11
CA ARG A 78 14.56 -9.99 0.92
C ARG A 78 13.96 -9.08 -0.14
N VAL A 79 13.62 -7.86 0.26
CA VAL A 79 13.34 -6.77 -0.68
C VAL A 79 14.68 -6.09 -0.99
N SER A 80 15.17 -6.21 -2.22
CA SER A 80 16.44 -5.62 -2.63
C SER A 80 16.17 -4.31 -3.36
N SER A 81 16.72 -3.21 -2.87
CA SER A 81 16.88 -1.97 -3.65
C SER A 81 18.29 -1.91 -4.25
N ALA A 82 18.42 -1.22 -5.38
CA ALA A 82 19.69 -1.05 -6.09
C ALA A 82 20.80 -0.31 -5.29
N SER A 83 20.46 0.22 -4.10
CA SER A 83 21.34 0.95 -3.19
C SER A 83 22.08 0.07 -2.17
N GLY A 84 22.05 -1.25 -2.28
CA GLY A 84 22.81 -2.15 -1.39
C GLY A 84 22.24 -2.33 0.02
N THR A 85 21.21 -1.62 0.43
CA THR A 85 20.43 -1.85 1.64
C THR A 85 19.15 -2.59 1.30
N SER A 86 18.90 -3.69 1.98
CA SER A 86 17.69 -4.49 1.83
C SER A 86 17.04 -4.69 3.18
N PHE A 87 15.70 -4.74 3.22
CA PHE A 87 14.97 -5.09 4.44
C PHE A 87 15.40 -6.48 4.93
N ASN A 88 15.63 -6.58 6.24
CA ASN A 88 15.89 -7.84 6.92
C ASN A 88 15.02 -7.93 8.17
N LEU A 89 14.21 -8.98 8.26
CA LEU A 89 13.32 -9.21 9.41
C LEU A 89 14.09 -9.32 10.74
N ALA A 90 15.33 -9.82 10.69
CA ALA A 90 16.17 -9.95 11.90
C ALA A 90 16.53 -8.59 12.55
N ASP A 91 16.43 -7.48 11.79
CA ASP A 91 16.67 -6.13 12.30
C ASP A 91 15.41 -5.50 12.89
N VAL A 92 14.24 -6.16 12.76
CA VAL A 92 12.97 -5.68 13.31
C VAL A 92 12.89 -6.06 14.79
N PRO A 93 12.66 -5.10 15.70
CA PRO A 93 12.46 -5.42 17.12
C PRO A 93 11.28 -6.38 17.33
N ALA A 94 11.35 -7.20 18.37
CA ALA A 94 10.19 -8.01 18.76
C ALA A 94 9.00 -7.11 19.12
N TYR A 95 7.80 -7.60 18.87
CA TYR A 95 6.56 -6.88 19.23
C TYR A 95 6.56 -6.50 20.73
N SER A 96 6.30 -5.24 21.01
CA SER A 96 6.31 -4.66 22.36
C SER A 96 5.05 -3.83 22.68
N GLY A 97 3.92 -4.15 22.03
CA GLY A 97 2.63 -3.49 22.27
C GLY A 97 2.29 -2.38 21.28
N GLN A 98 3.20 -2.01 20.35
CA GLN A 98 2.90 -1.06 19.28
C GLN A 98 2.59 -1.80 17.99
N PRO A 99 1.56 -1.40 17.22
CA PRO A 99 1.15 -2.13 16.02
C PRO A 99 2.19 -2.13 14.90
N TYR A 100 3.12 -1.20 14.92
CA TYR A 100 4.17 -1.05 13.91
C TYR A 100 5.44 -0.43 14.50
N VAL A 101 6.51 -0.52 13.75
CA VAL A 101 7.80 0.14 14.03
C VAL A 101 8.38 0.74 12.75
N ALA A 102 8.97 1.92 12.85
CA ALA A 102 9.73 2.48 11.74
C ALA A 102 11.02 1.67 11.52
N VAL A 103 11.31 1.36 10.27
CA VAL A 103 12.53 0.68 9.84
C VAL A 103 13.29 1.55 8.86
N ASN A 104 14.57 1.26 8.62
CA ASN A 104 15.43 2.03 7.71
C ASN A 104 15.40 3.55 7.98
N GLY A 105 15.31 3.97 9.25
CA GLY A 105 15.19 5.37 9.61
C GLY A 105 13.92 6.05 9.07
N ASN A 106 12.88 5.28 8.78
CA ASN A 106 11.62 5.70 8.16
C ASN A 106 11.75 6.19 6.70
N VAL A 107 12.80 5.75 6.00
CA VAL A 107 13.05 6.06 4.58
C VAL A 107 12.74 4.81 3.75
N PRO A 108 11.86 4.90 2.73
CA PRO A 108 11.59 3.80 1.82
C PRO A 108 12.85 3.30 1.12
N TYR A 109 12.82 2.05 0.66
CA TYR A 109 13.88 1.47 -0.17
C TYR A 109 13.66 1.75 -1.67
N PHE A 110 12.95 2.84 -2.02
CA PHE A 110 12.83 3.29 -3.40
C PHE A 110 14.15 3.91 -3.87
N THR A 111 14.45 3.72 -5.15
CA THR A 111 15.48 4.47 -5.87
C THR A 111 14.82 5.59 -6.65
N ASP A 112 15.59 6.58 -7.11
CA ASP A 112 15.05 7.64 -7.98
C ASP A 112 14.38 7.08 -9.25
N ALA A 113 14.82 5.90 -9.72
CA ALA A 113 14.23 5.23 -10.87
C ALA A 113 12.89 4.56 -10.59
N ASP A 114 12.59 4.30 -9.32
CA ASP A 114 11.29 3.75 -8.90
C ASP A 114 10.21 4.82 -8.83
N LEU A 115 10.60 6.09 -8.64
CA LEU A 115 9.66 7.19 -8.46
C LEU A 115 9.07 7.63 -9.81
N THR A 116 7.75 7.52 -9.97
CA THR A 116 7.05 7.88 -11.20
C THR A 116 5.69 8.53 -10.92
N ASP A 117 5.36 9.54 -11.72
CA ASP A 117 4.06 10.20 -11.79
C ASP A 117 3.12 9.53 -12.81
N VAL A 118 3.47 8.34 -13.28
CA VAL A 118 2.59 7.51 -14.11
C VAL A 118 1.87 6.52 -13.22
N SER A 119 0.53 6.60 -13.19
CA SER A 119 -0.31 5.71 -12.41
C SER A 119 -0.18 4.26 -12.86
N PHE A 120 0.04 3.35 -11.92
CA PHE A 120 0.05 1.90 -12.16
C PHE A 120 -0.25 1.15 -10.87
N GLU A 121 -0.61 -0.12 -11.01
CA GLU A 121 -0.63 -1.12 -9.95
C GLU A 121 -0.04 -2.44 -10.44
N SER A 122 0.61 -3.16 -9.55
CA SER A 122 1.28 -4.43 -9.84
C SER A 122 1.21 -5.34 -8.62
N TYR A 123 0.90 -6.60 -8.83
CA TYR A 123 0.80 -7.63 -7.81
C TYR A 123 1.61 -8.83 -8.24
N SER A 124 2.62 -9.20 -7.44
CA SER A 124 3.46 -10.37 -7.72
C SER A 124 2.64 -11.65 -7.82
N ASP A 125 3.09 -12.59 -8.61
CA ASP A 125 2.51 -13.93 -8.62
C ASP A 125 2.58 -14.57 -7.23
N LEU A 126 1.63 -15.46 -6.94
CA LEU A 126 1.68 -16.26 -5.73
C LEU A 126 2.89 -17.18 -5.78
N ASP A 127 3.52 -17.39 -4.64
CA ASP A 127 4.62 -18.34 -4.54
C ASP A 127 4.15 -19.81 -4.59
N SER A 128 5.08 -20.76 -4.50
CA SER A 128 4.78 -22.19 -4.55
C SER A 128 3.87 -22.70 -3.42
N LEU A 129 3.73 -21.92 -2.34
CA LEU A 129 2.81 -22.20 -1.23
C LEU A 129 1.46 -21.46 -1.39
N GLY A 130 1.28 -20.70 -2.46
CA GLY A 130 0.10 -19.88 -2.71
C GLY A 130 0.07 -18.55 -1.92
N ARG A 131 1.21 -18.11 -1.38
CA ARG A 131 1.32 -16.87 -0.58
C ARG A 131 1.51 -15.67 -1.50
N CYS A 132 0.95 -14.50 -1.08
CA CYS A 132 1.16 -13.25 -1.78
C CYS A 132 2.62 -12.80 -1.73
N GLY A 133 3.10 -12.23 -2.82
CA GLY A 133 4.34 -11.47 -2.89
C GLY A 133 4.10 -9.96 -2.74
N VAL A 134 4.99 -9.16 -3.32
CA VAL A 134 4.93 -7.69 -3.25
C VAL A 134 3.71 -7.16 -4.01
N ALA A 135 3.00 -6.23 -3.39
CA ALA A 135 2.01 -5.35 -4.03
C ALA A 135 2.63 -3.95 -4.16
N TYR A 136 2.57 -3.35 -5.34
CA TYR A 136 3.27 -2.13 -5.68
C TYR A 136 2.43 -1.25 -6.61
N ALA A 137 2.36 0.05 -6.32
CA ALA A 137 1.56 0.98 -7.10
C ALA A 137 2.16 2.40 -7.08
N SER A 138 1.92 3.15 -8.15
CA SER A 138 1.91 4.61 -8.13
C SER A 138 0.46 5.05 -7.94
N VAL A 139 0.10 5.33 -6.69
CA VAL A 139 -1.28 5.67 -6.29
C VAL A 139 -1.58 7.10 -6.69
N SER A 140 -2.69 7.30 -7.39
CA SER A 140 -3.20 8.60 -7.83
C SER A 140 -4.72 8.64 -7.75
N GLN A 141 -5.32 9.75 -8.11
CA GLN A 141 -6.79 9.83 -8.24
C GLN A 141 -7.34 8.86 -9.30
N ASP A 142 -6.55 8.53 -10.33
CA ASP A 142 -6.96 7.60 -11.39
C ASP A 142 -7.02 6.14 -10.92
N THR A 143 -6.23 5.76 -9.92
CA THR A 143 -6.27 4.41 -9.34
C THR A 143 -7.34 4.24 -8.27
N MET A 144 -7.85 5.34 -7.71
CA MET A 144 -8.83 5.30 -6.62
C MET A 144 -10.21 4.81 -7.09
N PRO A 145 -10.99 4.16 -6.19
CA PRO A 145 -12.28 3.61 -6.55
C PRO A 145 -13.29 4.70 -6.91
N THR A 146 -13.98 4.49 -8.02
CA THR A 146 -15.18 5.24 -8.43
C THR A 146 -16.47 4.54 -8.03
N GLU A 147 -16.38 3.26 -7.61
CA GLU A 147 -17.49 2.42 -7.23
C GLU A 147 -17.39 1.97 -5.77
N LYS A 148 -18.49 1.46 -5.23
CA LYS A 148 -18.51 0.88 -3.89
C LYS A 148 -17.79 -0.47 -3.87
N ARG A 149 -17.04 -0.72 -2.79
CA ARG A 149 -16.36 -1.99 -2.54
C ARG A 149 -17.34 -3.17 -2.61
N GLY A 150 -16.98 -4.18 -3.39
CA GLY A 150 -17.70 -5.44 -3.49
C GLY A 150 -17.38 -6.42 -2.36
N SER A 151 -17.99 -7.61 -2.40
CA SER A 151 -17.69 -8.71 -1.49
C SER A 151 -16.32 -9.33 -1.83
N ILE A 152 -15.57 -9.71 -0.81
CA ILE A 152 -14.30 -10.44 -0.92
C ILE A 152 -14.35 -11.77 -0.15
N GLY A 153 -15.55 -12.21 0.26
CA GLY A 153 -15.76 -13.40 1.10
C GLY A 153 -15.28 -14.71 0.49
N GLU A 154 -15.25 -14.81 -0.84
CA GLU A 154 -14.84 -16.01 -1.58
C GLU A 154 -13.32 -16.23 -1.55
N VAL A 155 -12.53 -15.18 -1.39
CA VAL A 155 -11.06 -15.31 -1.31
C VAL A 155 -10.67 -15.89 0.05
N LYS A 156 -9.88 -16.94 0.03
CA LYS A 156 -9.29 -17.57 1.24
C LYS A 156 -7.77 -17.51 1.10
N PRO A 157 -7.12 -16.49 1.67
CA PRO A 157 -5.66 -16.43 1.67
C PRO A 157 -5.05 -17.63 2.40
N THR A 158 -3.76 -17.87 2.24
CA THR A 158 -3.05 -18.95 2.95
C THR A 158 -3.23 -18.81 4.46
N GLY A 159 -3.34 -19.92 5.17
CA GLY A 159 -3.55 -19.95 6.63
C GLY A 159 -4.89 -19.36 7.10
N TRP A 160 -5.90 -19.24 6.22
CA TRP A 160 -7.19 -18.69 6.56
C TRP A 160 -8.03 -19.61 7.47
N HIS A 161 -8.39 -19.08 8.64
CA HIS A 161 -9.37 -19.69 9.56
C HIS A 161 -10.45 -18.69 9.95
N THR A 162 -11.67 -19.17 10.23
CA THR A 162 -12.71 -18.35 10.83
C THR A 162 -12.63 -18.50 12.34
N ALA A 163 -11.83 -17.68 13.00
CA ALA A 163 -11.64 -17.67 14.45
C ALA A 163 -12.33 -16.46 15.08
N LYS A 164 -12.95 -16.69 16.25
CA LYS A 164 -13.67 -15.64 17.00
C LYS A 164 -13.21 -15.60 18.44
N TYR A 165 -13.00 -14.37 18.95
CA TYR A 165 -12.62 -14.09 20.32
C TYR A 165 -13.37 -12.88 20.85
N ASP A 166 -13.83 -12.91 22.10
CA ASP A 166 -14.61 -11.82 22.69
C ASP A 166 -13.79 -10.55 22.92
N ASN A 167 -12.47 -10.68 23.09
CA ASN A 167 -11.55 -9.56 23.29
C ASN A 167 -11.04 -8.94 21.95
N VAL A 168 -11.51 -9.42 20.80
CA VAL A 168 -11.19 -8.84 19.50
C VAL A 168 -12.30 -7.92 19.03
N ASP A 169 -11.98 -6.73 18.56
CA ASP A 169 -12.94 -5.81 17.97
C ASP A 169 -13.66 -6.47 16.78
N GLY A 170 -15.00 -6.46 16.80
CA GLY A 170 -15.84 -7.18 15.84
C GLY A 170 -15.79 -8.69 15.98
N LYS A 171 -15.10 -9.22 17.00
CA LYS A 171 -14.96 -10.64 17.37
C LYS A 171 -14.20 -11.53 16.41
N TYR A 172 -14.04 -11.18 15.14
CA TYR A 172 -13.29 -11.97 14.17
C TYR A 172 -11.81 -11.64 14.22
N LEU A 173 -10.96 -12.65 14.54
CA LEU A 173 -9.53 -12.51 14.60
C LEU A 173 -8.95 -12.09 13.25
N TYR A 174 -9.30 -12.83 12.21
CA TYR A 174 -8.74 -12.62 10.88
C TYR A 174 -9.64 -11.80 9.98
N ASN A 175 -9.02 -10.92 9.24
CA ASN A 175 -9.56 -10.19 8.10
C ASN A 175 -8.88 -10.69 6.82
N ARG A 176 -9.59 -10.67 5.70
CA ARG A 176 -8.97 -10.67 4.38
C ARG A 176 -8.35 -9.31 4.19
N CYS A 177 -7.08 -9.21 4.58
CA CYS A 177 -6.37 -7.95 4.65
C CYS A 177 -5.79 -7.63 3.29
N HIS A 178 -6.18 -6.51 2.69
CA HIS A 178 -5.54 -6.03 1.49
C HIS A 178 -4.10 -5.60 1.79
N LEU A 179 -3.16 -5.92 0.92
CA LEU A 179 -1.81 -5.34 0.95
C LEU A 179 -1.88 -3.87 0.54
N ILE A 180 -2.50 -3.57 -0.61
CA ILE A 180 -2.87 -2.19 -0.97
C ILE A 180 -4.39 -2.07 -0.81
N GLY A 181 -4.83 -1.17 0.09
CA GLY A 181 -6.23 -0.99 0.43
C GLY A 181 -7.10 -0.61 -0.76
N TYR A 182 -8.35 -1.11 -0.80
CA TYR A 182 -9.32 -0.79 -1.85
C TYR A 182 -9.43 0.71 -2.13
N GLN A 183 -9.32 1.54 -1.11
CA GLN A 183 -9.40 3.00 -1.24
C GLN A 183 -8.27 3.63 -2.06
N LEU A 184 -7.19 2.89 -2.33
CA LEU A 184 -6.00 3.38 -3.04
C LEU A 184 -5.97 2.94 -4.51
N THR A 185 -6.38 1.68 -4.80
CA THR A 185 -6.27 1.12 -6.16
C THR A 185 -7.56 0.48 -6.68
N ALA A 186 -8.69 0.61 -5.98
CA ALA A 186 -9.96 -0.01 -6.36
C ALA A 186 -9.92 -1.55 -6.51
N GLU A 187 -8.77 -2.20 -6.22
CA GLU A 187 -8.59 -3.63 -6.36
C GLU A 187 -9.35 -4.38 -5.27
N ASN A 188 -10.38 -5.15 -5.65
CA ASN A 188 -11.35 -5.69 -4.69
C ASN A 188 -11.00 -7.12 -4.23
N ALA A 189 -11.20 -8.12 -5.08
CA ALA A 189 -11.13 -9.54 -4.73
C ALA A 189 -9.89 -10.23 -5.33
N ASN A 190 -8.82 -9.50 -5.54
CA ASN A 190 -7.58 -10.02 -6.08
C ASN A 190 -6.88 -10.92 -5.07
N VAL A 191 -6.69 -12.19 -5.43
CA VAL A 191 -6.01 -13.18 -4.58
C VAL A 191 -4.54 -12.85 -4.32
N LYS A 192 -3.91 -12.05 -5.19
CA LYS A 192 -2.51 -11.59 -5.07
C LYS A 192 -2.37 -10.36 -4.15
N ASN A 193 -3.50 -9.77 -3.73
CA ASN A 193 -3.54 -8.58 -2.88
C ASN A 193 -4.19 -8.85 -1.51
N LEU A 194 -4.50 -10.10 -1.17
CA LEU A 194 -5.22 -10.46 0.06
C LEU A 194 -4.41 -11.46 0.88
N ILE A 195 -4.13 -11.11 2.13
CA ILE A 195 -3.48 -11.99 3.10
C ILE A 195 -4.40 -12.29 4.30
N THR A 196 -4.09 -13.35 5.05
CA THR A 196 -4.66 -13.59 6.37
C THR A 196 -4.01 -12.64 7.36
N GLY A 197 -4.68 -11.53 7.65
CA GLY A 197 -4.22 -10.50 8.59
C GLY A 197 -5.11 -10.46 9.82
N THR A 198 -4.54 -10.18 10.98
CA THR A 198 -5.33 -9.96 12.20
C THR A 198 -6.15 -8.69 12.11
N ARG A 199 -7.20 -8.60 12.92
CA ARG A 199 -7.95 -7.34 13.08
C ARG A 199 -7.04 -6.19 13.51
N TYR A 200 -6.07 -6.48 14.38
CA TYR A 200 -5.10 -5.50 14.89
C TYR A 200 -4.14 -5.01 13.80
N LEU A 201 -3.54 -5.93 13.02
CA LEU A 201 -2.75 -5.57 11.84
C LEU A 201 -3.54 -4.64 10.91
N ASN A 202 -4.77 -5.04 10.54
CA ASN A 202 -5.56 -4.34 9.54
C ASN A 202 -5.97 -2.93 10.00
N VAL A 203 -6.48 -2.80 11.23
CA VAL A 203 -7.13 -1.57 11.69
C VAL A 203 -6.18 -0.65 12.47
N GLN A 204 -5.35 -1.22 13.35
CA GLN A 204 -4.42 -0.42 14.16
C GLN A 204 -3.07 -0.24 13.47
N GLY A 205 -2.70 -1.20 12.61
CA GLY A 205 -1.43 -1.20 11.91
C GLY A 205 -1.48 -0.50 10.56
N MET A 206 -2.19 -1.07 9.58
CA MET A 206 -2.12 -0.62 8.18
C MET A 206 -3.02 0.59 7.88
N LEU A 207 -4.26 0.57 8.35
CA LEU A 207 -5.28 1.58 7.99
C LEU A 207 -4.83 3.04 8.22
N PRO A 208 -4.08 3.42 9.29
CA PRO A 208 -3.60 4.78 9.45
C PRO A 208 -2.71 5.27 8.31
N PHE A 209 -1.85 4.39 7.76
CA PHE A 209 -0.95 4.70 6.64
C PHE A 209 -1.70 4.75 5.30
N GLU A 210 -2.66 3.85 5.10
CA GLU A 210 -3.56 3.89 3.94
C GLU A 210 -4.36 5.19 3.91
N ASN A 211 -4.92 5.61 5.05
CA ASN A 211 -5.66 6.87 5.15
C ASN A 211 -4.78 8.08 4.87
N LEU A 212 -3.56 8.12 5.43
CA LEU A 212 -2.60 9.19 5.17
C LEU A 212 -2.33 9.33 3.67
N THR A 213 -2.10 8.20 2.99
CA THR A 213 -1.85 8.18 1.55
C THR A 213 -3.07 8.62 0.76
N ALA A 214 -4.26 8.07 1.08
CA ALA A 214 -5.50 8.41 0.40
C ALA A 214 -5.87 9.89 0.56
N ASP A 215 -5.71 10.45 1.75
CA ASP A 215 -6.02 11.85 2.02
C ASP A 215 -5.06 12.78 1.25
N TYR A 216 -3.76 12.46 1.24
CA TYR A 216 -2.78 13.23 0.48
C TYR A 216 -3.10 13.26 -1.02
N VAL A 217 -3.36 12.09 -1.63
CA VAL A 217 -3.70 12.00 -3.07
C VAL A 217 -4.99 12.78 -3.39
N LYS A 218 -6.02 12.68 -2.54
CA LYS A 218 -7.28 13.43 -2.74
C LYS A 218 -7.11 14.94 -2.63
N GLU A 219 -6.27 15.40 -1.69
CA GLU A 219 -6.07 16.83 -1.43
C GLU A 219 -5.17 17.50 -2.47
N THR A 220 -4.15 16.78 -2.96
CA THR A 220 -3.11 17.36 -3.83
C THR A 220 -3.28 17.01 -5.30
N GLY A 221 -3.86 15.84 -5.61
CA GLY A 221 -3.84 15.24 -6.93
C GLY A 221 -2.49 14.64 -7.33
N ASN A 222 -1.51 14.66 -6.42
CA ASN A 222 -0.17 14.12 -6.65
C ASN A 222 -0.15 12.60 -6.51
N HIS A 223 0.93 11.98 -7.01
CA HIS A 223 1.17 10.54 -6.93
C HIS A 223 1.92 10.15 -5.66
N VAL A 224 1.65 8.94 -5.19
CA VAL A 224 2.40 8.32 -4.09
C VAL A 224 2.88 6.94 -4.54
N MET A 225 4.20 6.75 -4.60
CA MET A 225 4.75 5.40 -4.69
C MET A 225 4.42 4.66 -3.41
N TYR A 226 3.77 3.51 -3.53
CA TYR A 226 3.26 2.73 -2.42
C TYR A 226 3.57 1.26 -2.62
N ARG A 227 4.33 0.65 -1.70
CA ARG A 227 4.72 -0.75 -1.78
C ARG A 227 4.44 -1.46 -0.46
N VAL A 228 3.83 -2.64 -0.55
CA VAL A 228 3.61 -3.51 0.61
C VAL A 228 4.16 -4.89 0.33
N THR A 229 5.06 -5.33 1.20
CA THR A 229 5.69 -6.63 1.12
C THR A 229 5.27 -7.47 2.32
N PRO A 230 4.49 -8.53 2.14
CA PRO A 230 4.20 -9.47 3.22
C PRO A 230 5.46 -10.27 3.55
N VAL A 231 5.73 -10.43 4.84
CA VAL A 231 6.94 -11.08 5.34
C VAL A 231 6.57 -12.43 5.95
N PHE A 232 6.99 -13.51 5.27
CA PHE A 232 6.77 -14.88 5.73
C PHE A 232 8.08 -15.48 6.22
N GLU A 233 8.03 -16.23 7.31
CA GLU A 233 9.17 -16.98 7.84
C GLU A 233 9.10 -18.44 7.37
N GLY A 234 10.12 -18.89 6.66
CA GLY A 234 10.16 -20.25 6.14
C GLY A 234 8.91 -20.61 5.35
N ASN A 235 8.27 -21.72 5.73
CA ASN A 235 7.06 -22.24 5.08
C ASN A 235 5.75 -21.80 5.77
N ASN A 236 5.80 -20.79 6.63
CA ASN A 236 4.60 -20.29 7.29
C ASN A 236 3.56 -19.81 6.29
N LEU A 237 2.29 -20.16 6.53
CA LEU A 237 1.15 -19.79 5.67
C LEU A 237 0.56 -18.42 6.03
N VAL A 238 0.89 -17.90 7.22
CA VAL A 238 0.50 -16.57 7.68
C VAL A 238 1.76 -15.71 7.79
N ALA A 239 1.72 -14.50 7.24
CA ALA A 239 2.83 -13.56 7.33
C ALA A 239 3.04 -13.12 8.79
N SER A 240 4.29 -12.99 9.25
CA SER A 240 4.64 -12.42 10.56
C SER A 240 4.33 -10.93 10.64
N GLY A 241 4.26 -10.26 9.51
CA GLY A 241 3.91 -8.86 9.35
C GLY A 241 4.01 -8.42 7.90
N VAL A 242 3.89 -7.11 7.68
CA VAL A 242 4.08 -6.50 6.37
C VAL A 242 5.05 -5.32 6.48
N LEU A 243 5.93 -5.18 5.50
CA LEU A 243 6.69 -3.96 5.28
C LEU A 243 5.85 -3.04 4.41
N MET A 244 5.53 -1.84 4.91
CA MET A 244 4.82 -0.81 4.17
C MET A 244 5.75 0.35 3.90
N GLU A 245 5.79 0.80 2.65
CA GLU A 245 6.65 1.89 2.19
C GLU A 245 5.84 2.85 1.34
N ALA A 246 6.05 4.14 1.53
CA ALA A 246 5.44 5.15 0.66
C ALA A 246 6.29 6.42 0.58
N GLU A 247 6.23 7.06 -0.59
CA GLU A 247 6.86 8.34 -0.88
C GLU A 247 6.01 9.11 -1.89
N SER A 248 5.66 10.35 -1.56
CA SER A 248 4.98 11.25 -2.50
C SER A 248 5.96 11.75 -3.55
N VAL A 249 5.56 11.66 -4.82
CA VAL A 249 6.48 11.78 -5.96
C VAL A 249 6.82 13.24 -6.27
N GLU A 250 5.82 14.07 -6.53
CA GLU A 250 6.03 15.44 -7.04
C GLU A 250 6.68 16.37 -6.03
N ASP A 251 6.50 16.11 -4.74
CA ASP A 251 7.12 16.88 -3.65
C ASP A 251 8.27 16.16 -2.95
N GLN A 252 8.73 15.03 -3.53
CA GLN A 252 9.90 14.29 -3.06
C GLN A 252 9.80 13.88 -1.58
N GLY A 253 8.66 13.32 -1.20
CA GLY A 253 8.39 12.83 0.14
C GLY A 253 8.08 13.92 1.18
N GLU A 254 7.86 15.17 0.78
CA GLU A 254 7.46 16.23 1.75
C GLU A 254 6.05 15.98 2.30
N GLY A 255 5.13 15.45 1.50
CA GLY A 255 3.75 15.17 1.88
C GLY A 255 3.58 13.80 2.55
N VAL A 256 4.10 12.75 1.93
CA VAL A 256 4.03 11.38 2.45
C VAL A 256 5.42 10.74 2.37
N LEU A 257 5.94 10.31 3.50
CA LEU A 257 7.17 9.53 3.58
C LEU A 257 7.11 8.58 4.78
N PHE A 258 7.12 7.27 4.52
CA PHE A 258 7.26 6.28 5.59
C PHE A 258 7.83 4.95 5.10
N CYS A 259 8.51 4.28 6.01
CA CYS A 259 8.97 2.90 5.89
C CYS A 259 8.77 2.22 7.24
N VAL A 260 7.75 1.36 7.34
CA VAL A 260 7.34 0.76 8.60
C VAL A 260 7.10 -0.75 8.45
N TYR A 261 7.49 -1.50 9.48
CA TYR A 261 7.07 -2.88 9.62
C TYR A 261 5.85 -2.95 10.53
N VAL A 262 4.76 -3.54 10.04
CA VAL A 262 3.50 -3.70 10.77
C VAL A 262 3.36 -5.15 11.20
N TYR A 263 3.21 -5.38 12.51
CA TYR A 263 3.15 -6.72 13.08
C TYR A 263 1.82 -7.41 12.84
N ASN A 264 1.83 -8.65 12.37
CA ASN A 264 0.62 -9.45 12.24
C ASN A 264 0.31 -10.23 13.53
N VAL A 265 0.02 -9.50 14.57
CA VAL A 265 -0.30 -10.00 15.91
C VAL A 265 -1.71 -9.58 16.32
N GLN A 266 -2.25 -10.21 17.36
CA GLN A 266 -3.47 -9.75 18.05
C GLN A 266 -3.22 -9.82 19.54
N PRO A 267 -3.28 -8.71 20.30
CA PRO A 267 -3.09 -8.72 21.76
C PRO A 267 -4.00 -9.73 22.45
N GLY A 268 -3.43 -10.58 23.28
CA GLY A 268 -4.16 -11.62 24.05
C GLY A 268 -4.49 -12.89 23.24
N ILE A 269 -3.99 -13.01 22.00
CA ILE A 269 -4.18 -14.19 21.13
C ILE A 269 -2.83 -14.64 20.61
N ALA A 270 -2.52 -15.92 20.81
CA ALA A 270 -1.40 -16.59 20.17
C ALA A 270 -1.82 -17.12 18.80
N ILE A 271 -0.90 -17.05 17.85
CA ILE A 271 -1.09 -17.48 16.45
C ILE A 271 0.00 -18.48 16.09
N ASP A 272 -0.41 -19.62 15.54
CA ASP A 272 0.50 -20.50 14.81
C ASP A 272 0.63 -20.00 13.36
N TYR A 273 1.70 -19.35 13.04
CA TYR A 273 1.95 -18.79 11.71
C TYR A 273 2.14 -19.86 10.63
N ALA A 274 2.51 -21.10 11.02
CA ALA A 274 2.65 -22.18 10.07
C ALA A 274 1.30 -22.59 9.49
N THR A 275 0.23 -22.56 10.30
CA THR A 275 -1.09 -23.07 9.93
C THR A 275 -2.18 -22.00 9.88
N GLY A 276 -2.06 -20.93 10.69
CA GLY A 276 -3.09 -19.95 10.95
C GLY A 276 -4.02 -20.33 12.10
N GLU A 277 -3.79 -21.45 12.78
CA GLU A 277 -4.52 -21.77 14.02
C GLU A 277 -4.20 -20.77 15.13
N SER A 278 -5.12 -20.59 16.07
CA SER A 278 -4.99 -19.57 17.11
C SER A 278 -5.70 -19.97 18.40
N TRP A 279 -5.24 -19.42 19.52
CA TRP A 279 -5.82 -19.62 20.84
C TRP A 279 -5.60 -18.40 21.74
N ALA A 280 -6.40 -18.25 22.79
CA ALA A 280 -6.17 -17.23 23.80
C ALA A 280 -4.84 -17.50 24.51
N ASP A 281 -3.95 -16.51 24.60
CA ASP A 281 -2.59 -16.68 25.18
C ASP A 281 -2.56 -16.66 26.72
N GLY A 282 -3.70 -16.49 27.36
CA GLY A 282 -3.84 -16.45 28.80
C GLY A 282 -3.32 -15.15 29.44
N SER A 283 -2.71 -14.24 28.70
CA SER A 283 -2.14 -12.98 29.22
C SER A 283 -3.22 -11.90 29.48
N GLY A 284 -4.45 -12.11 28.98
CA GLY A 284 -5.56 -11.16 29.07
C GLY A 284 -6.26 -11.05 30.45
N SER A 285 -5.77 -11.75 31.48
CA SER A 285 -6.47 -11.81 32.79
C SER A 285 -5.77 -11.08 33.95
N ALA A 286 -4.82 -10.20 33.69
CA ALA A 286 -4.18 -9.41 34.75
C ALA A 286 -4.43 -7.91 34.55
N GLY A 287 -5.51 -7.40 35.16
CA GLY A 287 -5.59 -5.98 35.55
C GLY A 287 -6.58 -5.08 34.81
N SER A 288 -7.87 -5.15 35.16
CA SER A 288 -8.66 -3.94 35.26
C SER A 288 -9.67 -4.06 36.40
N THR A 289 -9.22 -3.72 37.60
CA THR A 289 -10.13 -3.29 38.68
C THR A 289 -10.39 -1.80 38.51
N ALA A 290 -11.66 -1.48 38.29
CA ALA A 290 -12.37 -0.27 38.66
C ALA A 290 -11.79 1.11 38.33
N GLY A 291 -12.45 1.76 37.38
CA GLY A 291 -12.50 3.20 37.22
C GLY A 291 -13.74 3.55 36.40
N GLN A 292 -14.89 3.77 37.05
CA GLN A 292 -16.07 4.40 36.43
C GLN A 292 -15.67 5.81 35.99
N GLY A 293 -15.65 6.05 34.69
CA GLY A 293 -15.43 7.36 34.07
C GLY A 293 -16.34 7.48 32.85
N THR A 294 -17.30 8.36 32.97
CA THR A 294 -18.24 8.93 32.01
C THR A 294 -17.98 8.71 30.54
N VAL A 295 -19.04 8.21 29.87
CA VAL A 295 -19.17 8.05 28.41
C VAL A 295 -19.04 9.41 27.72
N GLY A 296 -17.88 9.69 27.15
CA GLY A 296 -17.66 10.75 26.16
C GLY A 296 -17.76 10.15 24.77
N ASN A 297 -18.77 10.56 24.02
CA ASN A 297 -18.98 10.22 22.62
C ASN A 297 -17.90 10.94 21.79
N GLY A 298 -16.74 10.32 21.59
CA GLY A 298 -15.64 10.81 20.78
C GLY A 298 -15.41 9.86 19.61
N SER A 299 -15.72 10.30 18.40
CA SER A 299 -15.29 9.65 17.18
C SER A 299 -13.76 9.52 17.20
N SER A 300 -13.22 8.32 17.43
CA SER A 300 -11.81 8.01 17.27
C SER A 300 -11.44 8.16 15.81
N GLN A 301 -10.88 9.30 15.46
CA GLN A 301 -10.12 9.43 14.22
C GLN A 301 -8.81 8.63 14.42
N ASN A 302 -8.70 7.48 13.74
CA ASN A 302 -7.46 6.72 13.63
C ASN A 302 -6.46 7.53 12.77
N GLN A 303 -5.81 8.52 13.38
CA GLN A 303 -4.76 9.32 12.75
C GLN A 303 -3.42 8.64 13.00
N CYS A 304 -2.62 8.55 11.94
CA CYS A 304 -1.21 8.17 12.05
C CYS A 304 -0.49 9.13 13.02
N PRO A 305 0.28 8.63 13.99
CA PRO A 305 1.04 9.52 14.89
C PRO A 305 2.00 10.38 14.09
N TYR A 306 1.85 11.68 14.15
CA TYR A 306 2.65 12.69 13.42
C TYR A 306 4.17 12.55 13.59
N SER A 307 4.63 11.80 14.58
CA SER A 307 6.06 11.56 14.82
C SER A 307 6.72 10.63 13.80
N ILE A 308 5.94 9.79 13.09
CA ILE A 308 6.45 8.83 12.12
C ILE A 308 6.13 9.27 10.69
N CYS A 309 4.95 9.85 10.46
CA CYS A 309 4.55 10.32 9.14
C CYS A 309 4.91 11.80 8.98
N LYS A 310 5.72 12.15 7.99
CA LYS A 310 5.94 13.55 7.62
C LYS A 310 4.77 14.01 6.76
N ARG A 311 3.88 14.78 7.35
CA ARG A 311 2.90 15.59 6.63
C ARG A 311 3.02 17.00 7.17
N ARG A 312 3.50 17.94 6.39
CA ARG A 312 3.41 19.34 6.74
C ARG A 312 1.97 19.82 6.52
N PRO A 313 1.32 20.47 7.50
CA PRO A 313 0.04 21.08 7.23
C PRO A 313 0.24 22.07 6.09
N HIS A 314 -0.57 21.97 5.02
CA HIS A 314 -0.67 23.04 4.05
C HIS A 314 -1.04 24.30 4.82
N ALA A 315 -0.14 25.30 4.81
CA ALA A 315 -0.48 26.64 5.23
C ALA A 315 -1.60 27.09 4.30
N GLY A 316 -2.82 27.14 4.83
CA GLY A 316 -4.00 27.62 4.10
C GLY A 316 -3.70 28.97 3.48
N ARG A 317 -4.07 29.11 2.24
CA ARG A 317 -4.20 30.40 1.57
C ARG A 317 -5.48 31.08 2.00
#